data_c53a278e15c27f7218363e7262da25e2
#
_entry.id   c53a278e15c27f7218363e7262da25e2
#
_cell.length_a   1.000
_cell.length_b   1.000
_cell.length_c   1.000
_cell.angle_alpha   90.00
_cell.angle_beta   90.00
_cell.angle_gamma   90.00
#
_symmetry.space_group_name_H-M   'P 1'
#
loop_
_entity.id
_entity.type
_entity.pdbx_description
1 polymer ?
#
loop_
_entity_poly.entity_id
_entity_poly.type
_entity_poly.pdbx_seq_one_letter_code
_entity_poly.pdbx_strand_id
1 'polypeptide(L)'
;LYEQGNGVTKIAQILNDKGILTPTKYKQSQGINFKNQGKNIDYWCESTVSKILKSEVYIGNLVQGYNRKVSYKSKKMKNQPKSEWIIVENTHEPIITKEQFYKVQELFKSKTRRCKNGEVHLFANKLVCLDCGAKLYKCQNDRGYIYFSCKGSKKLYGTCTTHSIIA
;
A
#
# COMPACT_ATOMS: atom_id res chain seq x y z
N LEU A 1 10.07 9.63 -1.88
CA LEU A 1 10.40 8.30 -2.44
C LEU A 1 9.17 7.60 -3.04
N TYR A 2 8.05 7.49 -2.31
CA TYR A 2 6.86 6.80 -2.81
C TYR A 2 6.18 7.54 -3.97
N GLU A 3 6.07 8.85 -3.90
CA GLU A 3 5.59 9.72 -4.99
C GLU A 3 6.47 9.67 -6.25
N GLN A 4 7.75 9.35 -6.07
CA GLN A 4 8.71 9.14 -7.16
C GLN A 4 8.59 7.76 -7.82
N GLY A 5 7.52 6.99 -7.50
CA GLY A 5 7.26 5.68 -8.07
C GLY A 5 7.97 4.49 -7.38
N ASN A 6 8.72 4.74 -6.30
CA ASN A 6 9.36 3.64 -5.57
C ASN A 6 8.31 2.87 -4.77
N GLY A 7 8.24 1.56 -4.95
CA GLY A 7 7.38 0.70 -4.13
C GLY A 7 7.92 0.54 -2.70
N VAL A 8 7.04 0.11 -1.78
CA VAL A 8 7.38 -0.06 -0.36
C VAL A 8 8.60 -0.94 -0.10
N THR A 9 8.78 -2.02 -0.90
CA THR A 9 9.94 -2.90 -0.82
C THR A 9 11.23 -2.17 -1.20
N LYS A 10 11.20 -1.39 -2.30
CA LYS A 10 12.35 -0.60 -2.75
C LYS A 10 12.71 0.50 -1.75
N ILE A 11 11.70 1.14 -1.16
CA ILE A 11 11.90 2.13 -0.10
C ILE A 11 12.59 1.49 1.11
N ALA A 12 12.11 0.31 1.55
CA ALA A 12 12.75 -0.40 2.65
C ALA A 12 14.22 -0.73 2.36
N GLN A 13 14.55 -1.18 1.14
CA GLN A 13 15.93 -1.39 0.70
C GLN A 13 16.75 -0.10 0.79
N ILE A 14 16.27 1.01 0.19
CA ILE A 14 16.96 2.31 0.21
C ILE A 14 17.25 2.78 1.64
N LEU A 15 16.30 2.58 2.57
CA LEU A 15 16.47 2.95 3.97
C LEU A 15 17.55 2.09 4.66
N ASN A 16 17.58 0.79 4.36
CA ASN A 16 18.60 -0.13 4.87
C ASN A 16 19.98 0.19 4.29
N ASP A 17 20.08 0.41 2.98
CA ASP A 17 21.34 0.74 2.29
C ASP A 17 21.93 2.06 2.80
N LYS A 18 21.07 3.02 3.16
CA LYS A 18 21.48 4.29 3.79
C LYS A 18 21.79 4.19 5.28
N GLY A 19 21.64 3.02 5.89
CA GLY A 19 21.89 2.82 7.32
C GLY A 19 20.93 3.60 8.24
N ILE A 20 19.74 3.99 7.74
CA ILE A 20 18.76 4.72 8.56
C ILE A 20 18.20 3.78 9.61
N LEU A 21 18.29 4.20 10.88
CA LEU A 21 17.80 3.39 12.00
C LEU A 21 16.32 3.14 11.91
N THR A 22 15.90 1.90 12.19
CA THR A 22 14.48 1.58 12.37
C THR A 22 13.91 2.30 13.59
N PRO A 23 12.58 2.53 13.67
CA PRO A 23 11.97 3.18 14.83
C PRO A 23 12.32 2.52 16.17
N THR A 24 12.48 1.20 16.17
CA THR A 24 12.89 0.44 17.37
C THR A 24 14.35 0.71 17.75
N LYS A 25 15.25 0.64 16.77
CA LYS A 25 16.68 0.93 16.99
C LYS A 25 16.91 2.38 17.41
N TYR A 26 16.16 3.31 16.84
CA TYR A 26 16.21 4.71 17.25
C TYR A 26 15.81 4.89 18.72
N LYS A 27 14.71 4.26 19.17
CA LYS A 27 14.31 4.29 20.58
C LYS A 27 15.37 3.68 21.50
N GLN A 28 15.97 2.58 21.09
CA GLN A 28 17.06 1.93 21.84
C GLN A 28 18.29 2.83 21.92
N SER A 29 18.66 3.53 20.84
CA SER A 29 19.79 4.47 20.85
C SER A 29 19.58 5.68 21.78
N GLN A 30 18.31 6.03 22.04
CA GLN A 30 17.93 7.06 23.01
C GLN A 30 17.86 6.52 24.47
N GLY A 31 18.28 5.28 24.71
CA GLY A 31 18.24 4.67 26.05
C GLY A 31 16.84 4.23 26.50
N ILE A 32 15.82 4.30 25.61
CA ILE A 32 14.48 3.86 25.93
C ILE A 32 14.44 2.33 25.93
N ASN A 33 14.12 1.72 27.07
CA ASN A 33 13.98 0.27 27.18
C ASN A 33 12.70 -0.20 26.47
N PHE A 34 12.79 -0.35 25.16
CA PHE A 34 11.68 -0.80 24.31
C PHE A 34 11.93 -2.24 23.86
N LYS A 35 11.18 -3.18 24.46
CA LYS A 35 11.19 -4.59 24.06
C LYS A 35 10.23 -4.80 22.89
N ASN A 36 10.76 -4.90 21.68
CA ASN A 36 9.98 -5.33 20.52
C ASN A 36 10.06 -6.86 20.40
N GLN A 37 8.92 -7.52 20.35
CA GLN A 37 8.84 -8.97 20.15
C GLN A 37 8.93 -9.40 18.67
N GLY A 38 9.15 -8.45 17.76
CA GLY A 38 9.28 -8.70 16.33
C GLY A 38 10.60 -9.36 15.95
N LYS A 39 10.57 -10.27 14.97
CA LYS A 39 11.76 -11.01 14.49
C LYS A 39 12.77 -10.13 13.72
N ASN A 40 12.34 -9.00 13.14
CA ASN A 40 13.17 -8.12 12.31
C ASN A 40 13.21 -6.70 12.90
N ILE A 41 14.00 -6.51 13.94
CA ILE A 41 14.16 -5.23 14.63
C ILE A 41 15.20 -4.36 13.91
N ASP A 42 16.17 -4.98 13.30
CA ASP A 42 17.39 -4.33 12.80
C ASP A 42 17.22 -3.70 11.41
N TYR A 43 16.26 -4.19 10.62
CA TYR A 43 16.08 -3.79 9.24
C TYR A 43 14.68 -3.24 8.97
N TRP A 44 14.62 -2.26 8.07
CA TRP A 44 13.35 -1.79 7.51
C TRP A 44 12.71 -2.90 6.69
N CYS A 45 11.43 -3.14 6.94
CA CYS A 45 10.62 -4.07 6.17
C CYS A 45 9.45 -3.34 5.50
N GLU A 46 8.93 -3.92 4.43
CA GLU A 46 7.83 -3.35 3.64
C GLU A 46 6.56 -3.08 4.48
N SER A 47 6.28 -3.92 5.47
CA SER A 47 5.12 -3.76 6.35
C SER A 47 5.24 -2.52 7.24
N THR A 48 6.44 -2.20 7.72
CA THR A 48 6.71 -0.98 8.51
C THR A 48 6.57 0.26 7.64
N VAL A 49 7.19 0.26 6.45
CA VAL A 49 7.06 1.37 5.49
C VAL A 49 5.59 1.57 5.10
N SER A 50 4.86 0.50 4.80
CA SER A 50 3.44 0.58 4.44
C SER A 50 2.57 1.14 5.57
N LYS A 51 2.85 0.79 6.84
CA LYS A 51 2.15 1.35 8.00
C LYS A 51 2.40 2.84 8.15
N ILE A 52 3.66 3.28 8.01
CA ILE A 52 4.03 4.69 8.07
C ILE A 52 3.30 5.49 6.99
N LEU A 53 3.35 5.05 5.74
CA LEU A 53 2.70 5.73 4.61
C LEU A 53 1.18 5.82 4.73
N LYS A 54 0.53 4.96 5.52
CA LYS A 54 -0.92 4.94 5.74
C LYS A 54 -1.37 5.60 7.03
N SER A 55 -0.44 6.02 7.88
CA SER A 55 -0.75 6.55 9.19
C SER A 55 -1.15 8.02 9.12
N GLU A 56 -2.36 8.33 9.56
CA GLU A 56 -2.89 9.69 9.60
C GLU A 56 -2.25 10.55 10.72
N VAL A 57 -1.46 9.94 11.60
CA VAL A 57 -0.71 10.66 12.62
C VAL A 57 0.23 11.70 12.00
N TYR A 58 0.80 11.43 10.82
CA TYR A 58 1.74 12.35 10.17
C TYR A 58 1.08 13.63 9.61
N ILE A 59 -0.25 13.66 9.50
CA ILE A 59 -1.03 14.84 9.11
C ILE A 59 -1.70 15.55 10.31
N GLY A 60 -1.28 15.20 11.53
CA GLY A 60 -1.76 15.83 12.74
C GLY A 60 -3.01 15.18 13.36
N ASN A 61 -3.45 14.02 12.88
CA ASN A 61 -4.63 13.33 13.39
C ASN A 61 -4.26 12.24 14.39
N LEU A 62 -5.00 12.15 15.48
CA LEU A 62 -4.92 11.00 16.39
C LEU A 62 -5.98 9.98 16.01
N VAL A 63 -5.57 8.75 15.74
CA VAL A 63 -6.46 7.66 15.35
C VAL A 63 -6.38 6.54 16.38
N GLN A 64 -7.51 6.17 16.95
CA GLN A 64 -7.65 5.10 17.93
C GLN A 64 -8.75 4.11 17.53
N GLY A 65 -8.85 2.98 18.23
CA GLY A 65 -9.96 2.04 18.07
C GLY A 65 -9.84 1.07 16.90
N TYR A 66 -8.68 1.00 16.19
CA TYR A 66 -8.55 0.04 15.08
C TYR A 66 -8.58 -1.42 15.51
N ASN A 67 -8.31 -1.70 16.78
CA ASN A 67 -8.34 -3.05 17.32
C ASN A 67 -9.14 -3.07 18.60
N ARG A 68 -10.03 -4.05 18.73
CA ARG A 68 -10.81 -4.30 19.95
C ARG A 68 -10.65 -5.73 20.40
N LYS A 69 -10.56 -5.95 21.72
CA LYS A 69 -10.64 -7.31 22.26
C LYS A 69 -12.02 -7.90 22.01
N VAL A 70 -12.08 -9.15 21.59
CA VAL A 70 -13.35 -9.86 21.38
C VAL A 70 -14.14 -9.96 22.68
N SER A 71 -13.47 -10.15 23.82
CA SER A 71 -14.05 -10.21 25.16
C SER A 71 -12.97 -9.85 26.18
N TYR A 72 -13.36 -9.44 27.39
CA TYR A 72 -12.43 -9.20 28.49
C TYR A 72 -11.65 -10.47 28.89
N LYS A 73 -12.22 -11.65 28.71
CA LYS A 73 -11.60 -12.96 28.98
C LYS A 73 -10.66 -13.44 27.87
N SER A 74 -10.75 -12.84 26.67
CA SER A 74 -9.98 -13.30 25.51
C SER A 74 -8.79 -12.38 25.22
N LYS A 75 -7.64 -12.97 24.92
CA LYS A 75 -6.47 -12.23 24.40
C LYS A 75 -6.59 -11.93 22.90
N LYS A 76 -7.60 -12.49 22.21
CA LYS A 76 -7.79 -12.28 20.77
C LYS A 76 -8.24 -10.84 20.48
N MET A 77 -7.53 -10.20 19.56
CA MET A 77 -7.84 -8.88 19.02
C MET A 77 -8.56 -9.03 17.69
N LYS A 78 -9.57 -8.20 17.46
CA LYS A 78 -10.30 -8.09 16.18
C LYS A 78 -10.07 -6.68 15.61
N ASN A 79 -9.73 -6.62 14.32
CA ASN A 79 -9.65 -5.35 13.61
C ASN A 79 -11.05 -4.78 13.42
N GLN A 80 -11.22 -3.52 13.74
CA GLN A 80 -12.47 -2.81 13.53
C GLN A 80 -12.51 -2.15 12.15
N PRO A 81 -13.69 -2.05 11.52
CA PRO A 81 -13.86 -1.28 10.30
C PRO A 81 -13.56 0.21 10.55
N LYS A 82 -13.16 0.92 9.50
CA LYS A 82 -12.82 2.36 9.63
C LYS A 82 -13.96 3.23 10.20
N SER A 83 -15.20 2.82 10.02
CA SER A 83 -16.38 3.51 10.56
C SER A 83 -16.44 3.52 12.09
N GLU A 84 -15.78 2.57 12.74
CA GLU A 84 -15.71 2.48 14.21
C GLU A 84 -14.44 3.09 14.80
N TRP A 85 -13.56 3.65 13.94
CA TRP A 85 -12.35 4.31 14.43
C TRP A 85 -12.66 5.66 15.02
N ILE A 86 -12.00 5.99 16.11
CA ILE A 86 -12.07 7.30 16.73
C ILE A 86 -10.94 8.13 16.14
N ILE A 87 -11.30 9.12 15.33
CA ILE A 87 -10.34 10.04 14.69
C ILE A 87 -10.56 11.42 15.28
N VAL A 88 -9.51 11.97 15.90
CA VAL A 88 -9.49 13.34 16.39
C VAL A 88 -8.51 14.11 15.51
N GLU A 89 -9.03 15.10 14.80
CA GLU A 89 -8.22 15.89 13.87
C GLU A 89 -7.44 16.98 14.57
N ASN A 90 -6.30 17.35 13.97
CA ASN A 90 -5.47 18.49 14.38
C ASN A 90 -5.05 18.46 15.87
N THR A 91 -4.69 17.29 16.36
CA THR A 91 -4.21 17.10 17.75
C THR A 91 -2.77 17.52 17.95
N HIS A 92 -1.99 17.62 16.90
CA HIS A 92 -0.57 17.98 16.91
C HIS A 92 -0.15 18.58 15.57
N GLU A 93 1.01 19.21 15.54
CA GLU A 93 1.57 19.79 14.33
C GLU A 93 1.85 18.73 13.27
N PRO A 94 1.33 18.90 12.03
CA PRO A 94 1.53 17.92 10.95
C PRO A 94 2.99 17.94 10.45
N ILE A 95 3.56 16.75 10.19
CA ILE A 95 4.90 16.59 9.59
C ILE A 95 4.82 16.69 8.08
N ILE A 96 3.69 16.28 7.49
CA ILE A 96 3.42 16.35 6.05
C ILE A 96 2.07 17.02 5.80
N THR A 97 1.89 17.61 4.60
CA THR A 97 0.63 18.21 4.24
C THR A 97 -0.47 17.17 3.98
N LYS A 98 -1.73 17.54 4.22
CA LYS A 98 -2.88 16.66 3.91
C LYS A 98 -2.91 16.29 2.41
N GLU A 99 -2.59 17.23 1.53
CA GLU A 99 -2.53 17.00 0.07
C GLU A 99 -1.51 15.91 -0.30
N GLN A 100 -0.31 16.00 0.26
CA GLN A 100 0.74 15.00 0.03
C GLN A 100 0.33 13.62 0.54
N PHE A 101 -0.30 13.54 1.70
CA PHE A 101 -0.80 12.30 2.27
C PHE A 101 -1.86 11.66 1.36
N TYR A 102 -2.89 12.43 0.94
CA TYR A 102 -3.97 11.89 0.11
C TYR A 102 -3.47 11.46 -1.28
N LYS A 103 -2.55 12.20 -1.88
CA LYS A 103 -1.87 11.80 -3.12
C LYS A 103 -1.20 10.43 -2.99
N VAL A 104 -0.51 10.19 -1.87
CA VAL A 104 0.08 8.87 -1.57
C VAL A 104 -0.99 7.80 -1.42
N GLN A 105 -2.14 8.09 -0.75
CA GLN A 105 -3.24 7.13 -0.63
C GLN A 105 -3.86 6.77 -2.00
N GLU A 106 -3.98 7.72 -2.91
CA GLU A 106 -4.45 7.46 -4.28
C GLU A 106 -3.49 6.56 -5.05
N LEU A 107 -2.18 6.78 -4.92
CA LEU A 107 -1.18 5.89 -5.49
C LEU A 107 -1.28 4.47 -4.93
N PHE A 108 -1.65 4.29 -3.65
CA PHE A 108 -1.92 2.96 -3.10
C PHE A 108 -3.16 2.29 -3.71
N LYS A 109 -4.20 3.06 -4.05
CA LYS A 109 -5.42 2.55 -4.71
C LYS A 109 -5.15 2.12 -6.14
N SER A 110 -4.26 2.83 -6.84
CA SER A 110 -3.88 2.58 -8.24
C SER A 110 -2.87 1.44 -8.42
N LYS A 111 -2.79 0.48 -7.49
CA LYS A 111 -1.81 -0.61 -7.50
C LYS A 111 -1.78 -1.35 -8.82
N THR A 112 -0.71 -1.17 -9.57
CA THR A 112 -0.35 -1.99 -10.72
C THR A 112 0.45 -3.22 -10.24
N ARG A 113 0.13 -4.40 -10.79
CA ARG A 113 1.02 -5.56 -10.64
C ARG A 113 2.34 -5.24 -11.34
N ARG A 114 3.46 -5.38 -10.63
CA ARG A 114 4.78 -5.25 -11.25
C ARG A 114 4.97 -6.36 -12.28
N CYS A 115 5.40 -6.00 -13.48
CA CYS A 115 5.92 -6.97 -14.44
C CYS A 115 7.24 -7.57 -13.90
N LYS A 116 7.63 -8.77 -14.37
CA LYS A 116 8.90 -9.43 -13.98
C LYS A 116 10.12 -8.52 -14.14
N ASN A 117 10.10 -7.61 -15.10
CA ASN A 117 11.21 -6.71 -15.43
C ASN A 117 11.15 -5.36 -14.70
N GLY A 118 10.23 -5.17 -13.75
CA GLY A 118 10.10 -3.89 -13.01
C GLY A 118 9.46 -2.74 -13.79
N GLU A 119 9.26 -2.87 -15.09
CA GLU A 119 8.66 -1.83 -15.93
C GLU A 119 7.14 -1.87 -15.85
N VAL A 120 6.55 -0.71 -15.59
CA VAL A 120 5.11 -0.53 -15.63
C VAL A 120 4.73 0.01 -17.01
N HIS A 121 3.90 -0.71 -17.74
CA HIS A 121 3.43 -0.24 -19.05
C HIS A 121 2.63 1.06 -18.90
N LEU A 122 2.80 1.99 -19.86
CA LEU A 122 2.18 3.31 -19.83
C LEU A 122 0.66 3.29 -19.61
N PHE A 123 -0.02 2.30 -20.16
CA PHE A 123 -1.49 2.12 -20.06
C PHE A 123 -1.94 1.22 -18.90
N ALA A 124 -1.02 0.75 -18.06
CA ALA A 124 -1.38 -0.11 -16.94
C ALA A 124 -2.37 0.58 -15.99
N ASN A 125 -3.50 -0.07 -15.72
CA ASN A 125 -4.64 0.44 -14.92
C ASN A 125 -5.39 1.66 -15.48
N LYS A 126 -5.00 2.21 -16.63
CA LYS A 126 -5.65 3.37 -17.23
C LYS A 126 -6.78 2.97 -18.19
N LEU A 127 -6.70 1.80 -18.80
CA LEU A 127 -7.69 1.32 -19.74
C LEU A 127 -8.87 0.66 -19.05
N VAL A 128 -10.07 1.03 -19.44
CA VAL A 128 -11.33 0.51 -18.91
C VAL A 128 -12.17 -0.01 -20.09
N CYS A 129 -12.81 -1.13 -19.92
CA CYS A 129 -13.74 -1.68 -20.89
C CYS A 129 -15.04 -0.83 -20.89
N LEU A 130 -15.47 -0.36 -22.05
CA LEU A 130 -16.68 0.45 -22.16
C LEU A 130 -17.96 -0.32 -21.84
N ASP A 131 -17.99 -1.64 -22.11
CA ASP A 131 -19.20 -2.45 -21.92
C ASP A 131 -19.42 -2.87 -20.46
N CYS A 132 -18.35 -3.25 -19.74
CA CYS A 132 -18.47 -3.79 -18.38
C CYS A 132 -17.81 -2.96 -17.30
N GLY A 133 -17.16 -1.84 -17.63
CA GLY A 133 -16.44 -0.99 -16.68
C GLY A 133 -15.20 -1.63 -16.04
N ALA A 134 -14.86 -2.88 -16.41
CA ALA A 134 -13.70 -3.56 -15.84
C ALA A 134 -12.38 -3.04 -16.45
N LYS A 135 -11.33 -3.00 -15.62
CA LYS A 135 -9.99 -2.64 -16.11
C LYS A 135 -9.44 -3.70 -17.06
N LEU A 136 -8.79 -3.24 -18.13
CA LEU A 136 -8.05 -4.10 -19.03
C LEU A 136 -6.69 -4.43 -18.40
N TYR A 137 -6.18 -5.63 -18.66
CA TYR A 137 -4.89 -6.09 -18.19
C TYR A 137 -3.97 -6.44 -19.37
N LYS A 138 -2.69 -6.15 -19.18
CA LYS A 138 -1.65 -6.45 -20.17
C LYS A 138 -1.51 -7.96 -20.33
N CYS A 139 -1.59 -8.42 -21.56
CA CYS A 139 -1.23 -9.77 -22.01
C CYS A 139 -0.08 -9.68 -22.99
N GLN A 140 0.68 -10.76 -23.09
CA GLN A 140 1.71 -10.92 -24.10
C GLN A 140 1.52 -12.32 -24.71
N ASN A 141 1.53 -12.41 -26.03
CA ASN A 141 1.49 -13.71 -26.71
C ASN A 141 2.90 -14.30 -26.83
N ASP A 142 2.99 -15.54 -27.29
CA ASP A 142 4.25 -16.27 -27.43
C ASP A 142 5.21 -15.62 -28.47
N ARG A 143 4.69 -14.81 -29.36
CA ARG A 143 5.45 -14.02 -30.34
C ARG A 143 5.92 -12.67 -29.82
N GLY A 144 5.65 -12.35 -28.54
CA GLY A 144 6.09 -11.12 -27.89
C GLY A 144 5.15 -9.91 -28.08
N TYR A 145 4.07 -10.01 -28.86
CA TYR A 145 3.13 -8.91 -29.04
C TYR A 145 2.34 -8.62 -27.77
N ILE A 146 2.26 -7.33 -27.44
CA ILE A 146 1.55 -6.82 -26.27
C ILE A 146 0.13 -6.44 -26.66
N TYR A 147 -0.84 -6.89 -25.89
CA TYR A 147 -2.23 -6.51 -26.03
C TYR A 147 -2.89 -6.37 -24.66
N PHE A 148 -3.97 -5.62 -24.60
CA PHE A 148 -4.79 -5.45 -23.41
C PHE A 148 -6.12 -6.18 -23.57
N SER A 149 -6.47 -7.02 -22.62
CA SER A 149 -7.71 -7.80 -22.62
C SER A 149 -8.61 -7.45 -21.44
N CYS A 150 -9.92 -7.53 -21.66
CA CYS A 150 -10.89 -7.24 -20.62
C CYS A 150 -10.89 -8.32 -19.52
N LYS A 151 -10.80 -7.89 -18.27
CA LYS A 151 -10.84 -8.80 -17.11
C LYS A 151 -12.22 -9.45 -16.92
N GLY A 152 -13.30 -8.80 -17.38
CA GLY A 152 -14.65 -9.30 -17.29
C GLY A 152 -14.91 -10.52 -18.19
N SER A 153 -14.20 -10.65 -19.32
CA SER A 153 -14.37 -11.75 -20.27
C SER A 153 -13.72 -13.06 -19.81
N LYS A 154 -12.70 -13.00 -18.91
CA LYS A 154 -11.96 -14.18 -18.43
C LYS A 154 -12.46 -14.74 -17.10
N LYS A 155 -13.52 -14.21 -16.53
CA LYS A 155 -14.15 -14.82 -15.36
C LYS A 155 -14.95 -16.05 -15.77
N LEU A 156 -15.03 -17.05 -14.90
CA LEU A 156 -15.77 -18.33 -15.13
C LEU A 156 -17.23 -18.12 -15.56
N TYR A 157 -17.81 -16.97 -15.19
CA TYR A 157 -19.09 -16.46 -15.65
C TYR A 157 -18.84 -15.08 -16.25
N GLY A 158 -18.30 -15.06 -17.47
CA GLY A 158 -17.91 -13.81 -18.14
C GLY A 158 -19.10 -12.84 -18.24
N THR A 159 -18.95 -11.68 -17.63
CA THR A 159 -19.93 -10.59 -17.70
C THR A 159 -19.74 -9.73 -18.95
N CYS A 160 -18.77 -10.07 -19.79
CA CYS A 160 -18.40 -9.30 -20.97
C CYS A 160 -17.89 -10.20 -22.08
N THR A 161 -18.11 -9.82 -23.33
CA THR A 161 -17.51 -10.46 -24.49
C THR A 161 -16.00 -10.23 -24.52
N THR A 162 -15.28 -11.04 -25.31
CA THR A 162 -13.81 -10.95 -25.38
C THR A 162 -13.39 -9.73 -26.19
N HIS A 163 -12.85 -8.72 -25.51
CA HIS A 163 -12.26 -7.53 -26.13
C HIS A 163 -10.77 -7.50 -25.89
N SER A 164 -10.02 -7.17 -26.95
CA SER A 164 -8.58 -6.93 -26.85
C SER A 164 -8.19 -5.74 -27.72
N ILE A 165 -7.24 -4.95 -27.21
CA ILE A 165 -6.66 -3.81 -27.92
C ILE A 165 -5.16 -4.09 -28.03
N ILE A 166 -4.62 -4.01 -29.24
CA ILE A 166 -3.18 -4.14 -29.51
C ILE A 166 -2.50 -2.84 -29.03
N ALA A 167 -1.36 -2.95 -28.37
CA ALA A 167 -0.60 -1.82 -27.85
C ALA A 167 0.37 -1.28 -28.91
#